data_d96d0ba68b068052b635b868f7a78664
#
_entry.id   d96d0ba68b068052b635b868f7a78664
#
_cell.length_a   1.000
_cell.length_b   1.000
_cell.length_c   1.000
_cell.angle_alpha   90.00
_cell.angle_beta   90.00
_cell.angle_gamma   90.00
#
_symmetry.space_group_name_H-M   'P 1'
#
loop_
_entity.id
_entity.type
_entity.pdbx_description
1 polymer ?
#
loop_
_entity_poly.entity_id
_entity_poly.type
_entity_poly.pdbx_seq_one_letter_code
_entity_poly.pdbx_strand_id
1 'polypeptide(L)'
;MLSRLETKPSAPHCPRTTSRGIVRRMRRPVRRLARPRIRAELDATAVPTWRPPRIASADATSLHFVLSPGWLPRGRRVYAIGDIHGCLSELQQLHAAIAEDVAQRPSASIVLVHLGDYIDFGPDSAGVIAHLIARPVEGLRIVNLMGDHERTALDALAGDRAAATDWLHTGGDTTLASWNIRADTPRGGWRSMVPREHLAFLQSLALEHRDGSYLFVHAGIRPGVELAEQNEDDLLGIRQSFLASEQDFGAIVVHGHTASPSPVVKPNRIGIDTGAGCGGKLTCAVFEENAVAFMTA
;
A
#
# COMPACT_ATOMS: atom_id res chain seq x y z
N MET A 1 27.03 -43.52 16.01
CA MET A 1 26.51 -42.77 14.84
C MET A 1 25.08 -42.33 15.17
N LEU A 2 24.91 -41.11 15.64
CA LEU A 2 23.63 -40.50 15.94
C LEU A 2 23.44 -39.32 15.00
N SER A 3 22.52 -39.45 14.04
CA SER A 3 22.17 -38.41 13.06
C SER A 3 21.39 -37.28 13.76
N ARG A 4 21.96 -36.05 13.70
CA ARG A 4 21.25 -34.81 14.08
C ARG A 4 20.23 -34.50 13.01
N LEU A 5 18.95 -34.49 13.39
CA LEU A 5 17.87 -33.90 12.63
C LEU A 5 17.92 -32.38 12.82
N GLU A 6 18.32 -31.65 11.78
CA GLU A 6 18.21 -30.20 11.72
C GLU A 6 16.72 -29.81 11.55
N THR A 7 16.15 -29.19 12.55
CA THR A 7 14.83 -28.58 12.49
C THR A 7 14.94 -27.22 11.77
N LYS A 8 14.28 -27.09 10.60
CA LYS A 8 14.13 -25.79 9.91
C LYS A 8 13.35 -24.81 10.83
N PRO A 9 13.75 -23.54 10.93
CA PRO A 9 12.98 -22.55 11.65
C PRO A 9 11.63 -22.32 10.95
N SER A 10 10.55 -22.34 11.72
CA SER A 10 9.20 -22.00 11.29
C SER A 10 9.14 -20.52 10.91
N ALA A 11 8.50 -20.21 9.79
CA ALA A 11 8.25 -18.83 9.35
C ALA A 11 7.50 -18.03 10.44
N PRO A 12 7.82 -16.73 10.60
CA PRO A 12 7.15 -15.89 11.59
C PRO A 12 5.67 -15.75 11.27
N HIS A 13 4.82 -15.97 12.25
CA HIS A 13 3.38 -15.75 12.15
C HIS A 13 3.11 -14.24 12.21
N CYS A 14 2.55 -13.69 11.16
CA CYS A 14 2.04 -12.31 11.13
C CYS A 14 0.84 -12.21 12.09
N PRO A 15 0.87 -11.37 13.15
CA PRO A 15 -0.23 -11.26 14.09
C PRO A 15 -1.44 -10.61 13.42
N ARG A 16 -2.61 -11.27 13.50
CA ARG A 16 -3.89 -10.67 13.11
C ARG A 16 -4.25 -9.60 14.14
N THR A 17 -4.04 -8.34 13.83
CA THR A 17 -4.43 -7.22 14.69
C THR A 17 -5.95 -7.10 14.74
N THR A 18 -6.54 -7.42 15.88
CA THR A 18 -7.95 -7.15 16.19
C THR A 18 -8.04 -5.84 16.96
N SER A 19 -8.30 -4.73 16.28
CA SER A 19 -8.63 -3.46 16.94
C SER A 19 -10.09 -3.48 17.43
N ARG A 20 -10.32 -3.33 18.74
CA ARG A 20 -11.65 -3.07 19.33
C ARG A 20 -11.94 -1.58 19.23
N GLY A 21 -12.78 -1.17 18.28
CA GLY A 21 -13.26 0.18 18.18
C GLY A 21 -14.28 0.53 19.27
N ILE A 22 -14.07 1.66 19.94
CA ILE A 22 -15.04 2.27 20.88
C ILE A 22 -15.89 3.26 20.06
N VAL A 23 -17.17 2.91 19.88
CA VAL A 23 -18.16 3.75 19.22
C VAL A 23 -18.79 4.73 20.22
N ARG A 24 -18.62 6.03 20.01
CA ARG A 24 -19.41 7.08 20.68
C ARG A 24 -20.37 7.72 19.67
N ARG A 25 -21.68 7.48 19.87
CA ARG A 25 -22.79 8.00 19.07
C ARG A 25 -23.06 9.49 19.32
N MET A 26 -23.19 10.28 18.26
CA MET A 26 -24.08 11.46 18.25
C MET A 26 -24.82 11.54 16.91
N ARG A 27 -26.15 11.55 16.97
CA ARG A 27 -27.06 11.70 15.80
C ARG A 27 -27.54 13.15 15.68
N ARG A 28 -27.56 13.70 14.46
CA ARG A 28 -28.52 14.76 14.05
C ARG A 28 -28.96 14.52 12.60
N PRO A 29 -30.22 14.82 12.23
CA PRO A 29 -30.81 14.45 10.95
C PRO A 29 -30.61 15.52 9.88
N VAL A 30 -30.34 15.11 8.63
CA VAL A 30 -30.34 15.99 7.44
C VAL A 30 -31.45 15.57 6.48
N ARG A 31 -32.16 16.57 5.98
CA ARG A 31 -33.36 16.49 5.08
C ARG A 31 -32.97 15.98 3.68
N ARG A 32 -33.80 15.09 3.13
CA ARG A 32 -33.70 14.58 1.75
C ARG A 32 -34.15 15.63 0.73
N LEU A 33 -33.37 15.83 -0.33
CA LEU A 33 -33.79 16.42 -1.59
C LEU A 33 -33.78 15.33 -2.68
N ALA A 34 -34.86 15.26 -3.46
CA ALA A 34 -35.10 14.26 -4.50
C ALA A 34 -34.29 14.59 -5.78
N ARG A 35 -33.72 13.58 -6.43
CA ARG A 35 -33.07 13.66 -7.76
C ARG A 35 -33.89 12.92 -8.82
N PRO A 36 -33.86 13.36 -10.10
CA PRO A 36 -34.60 12.73 -11.19
C PRO A 36 -33.90 11.43 -11.67
N ARG A 37 -34.71 10.42 -12.01
CA ARG A 37 -34.30 9.14 -12.57
C ARG A 37 -34.04 9.28 -14.06
N ILE A 38 -32.81 8.97 -14.50
CA ILE A 38 -32.50 8.63 -15.90
C ILE A 38 -32.38 7.11 -15.96
N ARG A 39 -33.29 6.48 -16.72
CA ARG A 39 -33.30 5.04 -17.00
C ARG A 39 -32.46 4.82 -18.25
N ALA A 40 -31.33 4.10 -18.13
CA ALA A 40 -30.63 3.48 -19.25
C ALA A 40 -30.79 1.97 -19.09
N GLU A 41 -31.47 1.33 -20.06
CA GLU A 41 -31.56 -0.13 -20.16
C GLU A 41 -30.18 -0.66 -20.59
N LEU A 42 -29.56 -1.44 -19.75
CA LEU A 42 -28.35 -2.23 -20.09
C LEU A 42 -28.76 -3.70 -20.13
N ASP A 43 -28.53 -4.31 -21.27
CA ASP A 43 -28.76 -5.70 -21.60
C ASP A 43 -27.92 -6.62 -20.70
N ALA A 44 -28.57 -7.47 -19.92
CA ALA A 44 -27.97 -8.31 -18.88
C ALA A 44 -27.74 -9.71 -19.43
N THR A 45 -26.69 -9.89 -20.31
CA THR A 45 -26.20 -11.24 -20.64
C THR A 45 -24.69 -11.25 -20.80
N ALA A 46 -24.04 -11.96 -19.94
CA ALA A 46 -22.65 -12.38 -19.81
C ALA A 46 -21.86 -11.67 -18.71
N VAL A 47 -21.94 -12.20 -17.50
CA VAL A 47 -20.94 -11.95 -16.46
C VAL A 47 -19.65 -12.65 -16.90
N PRO A 48 -18.57 -11.91 -17.22
CA PRO A 48 -17.29 -12.55 -17.52
C PRO A 48 -16.79 -13.24 -16.26
N THR A 49 -16.55 -14.53 -16.31
CA THR A 49 -15.88 -15.27 -15.23
C THR A 49 -14.44 -14.76 -15.13
N TRP A 50 -14.18 -13.91 -14.14
CA TRP A 50 -12.86 -13.40 -13.85
C TRP A 50 -11.89 -14.54 -13.52
N ARG A 51 -10.75 -14.56 -14.20
CA ARG A 51 -9.61 -15.42 -13.85
C ARG A 51 -8.49 -14.53 -13.29
N PRO A 52 -7.84 -14.92 -12.17
CA PRO A 52 -6.72 -14.14 -11.65
C PRO A 52 -5.62 -13.98 -12.72
N PRO A 53 -5.02 -12.78 -12.85
CA PRO A 53 -3.92 -12.55 -13.77
C PRO A 53 -2.73 -13.44 -13.43
N ARG A 54 -2.00 -13.92 -14.44
CA ARG A 54 -0.72 -14.58 -14.23
C ARG A 54 0.29 -13.53 -13.77
N ILE A 55 0.94 -13.77 -12.63
CA ILE A 55 2.00 -12.93 -12.10
C ILE A 55 3.26 -13.26 -12.89
N ALA A 56 3.82 -12.27 -13.60
CA ALA A 56 5.15 -12.41 -14.20
C ALA A 56 6.20 -12.26 -13.09
N SER A 57 7.19 -13.13 -13.04
CA SER A 57 8.42 -12.94 -12.26
C SER A 57 9.21 -11.75 -12.86
N ALA A 58 10.07 -11.11 -12.08
CA ALA A 58 10.79 -9.87 -12.44
C ALA A 58 11.68 -9.91 -13.71
N ASP A 59 11.57 -10.94 -14.55
CA ASP A 59 12.11 -10.91 -15.91
C ASP A 59 11.24 -9.99 -16.77
N ALA A 60 11.69 -8.76 -16.96
CA ALA A 60 10.99 -7.62 -17.58
C ALA A 60 10.60 -7.81 -19.07
N THR A 61 10.62 -9.01 -19.61
CA THR A 61 10.48 -9.23 -21.06
C THR A 61 9.04 -9.32 -21.57
N SER A 62 8.00 -9.43 -20.73
CA SER A 62 6.61 -9.28 -21.21
C SER A 62 5.60 -9.05 -20.07
N LEU A 63 5.19 -7.81 -19.85
CA LEU A 63 4.03 -7.49 -19.02
C LEU A 63 2.75 -8.06 -19.64
N HIS A 64 2.03 -8.86 -18.88
CA HIS A 64 0.71 -9.34 -19.28
C HIS A 64 -0.37 -8.37 -18.80
N PHE A 65 -0.82 -7.50 -19.69
CA PHE A 65 -1.91 -6.59 -19.41
C PHE A 65 -3.26 -7.31 -19.50
N VAL A 66 -4.13 -7.01 -18.53
CA VAL A 66 -5.54 -7.41 -18.52
C VAL A 66 -6.41 -6.16 -18.43
N LEU A 67 -7.69 -6.30 -18.77
CA LEU A 67 -8.62 -5.19 -18.66
C LEU A 67 -8.73 -4.72 -17.20
N SER A 68 -8.55 -3.43 -16.98
CA SER A 68 -8.72 -2.79 -15.68
C SER A 68 -10.15 -2.28 -15.50
N PRO A 69 -10.69 -2.27 -14.26
CA PRO A 69 -11.97 -1.64 -13.98
C PRO A 69 -11.95 -0.10 -14.13
N GLY A 70 -10.76 0.51 -14.15
CA GLY A 70 -10.55 1.94 -14.29
C GLY A 70 -9.79 2.31 -15.56
N TRP A 71 -9.50 3.61 -15.70
CA TRP A 71 -8.78 4.14 -16.86
C TRP A 71 -7.86 5.29 -16.48
N LEU A 72 -6.79 5.46 -17.30
CA LEU A 72 -5.89 6.62 -17.31
C LEU A 72 -6.00 7.35 -18.66
N PRO A 73 -5.73 8.66 -18.70
CA PRO A 73 -5.58 9.39 -19.96
C PRO A 73 -4.51 8.76 -20.85
N ARG A 74 -4.73 8.79 -22.16
CA ARG A 74 -3.78 8.27 -23.15
C ARG A 74 -2.40 8.92 -23.00
N GLY A 75 -1.35 8.08 -23.06
CA GLY A 75 0.03 8.53 -22.89
C GLY A 75 0.42 8.74 -21.42
N ARG A 76 -0.42 8.31 -20.47
CA ARG A 76 -0.12 8.30 -19.05
C ARG A 76 0.07 6.88 -18.55
N ARG A 77 1.08 6.67 -17.71
CA ARG A 77 1.35 5.39 -17.02
C ARG A 77 1.54 5.65 -15.55
N VAL A 78 0.96 4.79 -14.73
CA VAL A 78 1.18 4.79 -13.27
C VAL A 78 1.71 3.42 -12.85
N TYR A 79 2.81 3.43 -12.09
CA TYR A 79 3.29 2.29 -11.33
C TYR A 79 2.85 2.48 -9.89
N ALA A 80 2.26 1.46 -9.26
CA ALA A 80 1.91 1.48 -7.85
C ALA A 80 2.55 0.29 -7.14
N ILE A 81 3.37 0.55 -6.12
CA ILE A 81 4.03 -0.48 -5.30
C ILE A 81 3.27 -0.61 -3.98
N GLY A 82 2.94 -1.85 -3.59
CA GLY A 82 2.29 -2.18 -2.33
C GLY A 82 3.22 -2.09 -1.14
N ASP A 83 2.79 -2.68 -0.01
CA ASP A 83 3.44 -2.61 1.28
C ASP A 83 4.85 -3.21 1.25
N ILE A 84 5.84 -2.41 1.67
CA ILE A 84 7.28 -2.72 1.48
C ILE A 84 7.88 -3.39 2.72
N HIS A 85 7.54 -2.89 3.90
CA HIS A 85 7.95 -3.45 5.19
C HIS A 85 9.43 -3.85 5.28
N GLY A 86 10.34 -2.88 5.09
CA GLY A 86 11.78 -3.09 5.23
C GLY A 86 12.41 -4.06 4.21
N CYS A 87 11.68 -4.48 3.18
CA CYS A 87 12.15 -5.37 2.11
C CYS A 87 12.92 -4.57 1.04
N LEU A 88 14.10 -4.06 1.40
CA LEU A 88 14.93 -3.21 0.54
C LEU A 88 15.35 -3.90 -0.77
N SER A 89 15.73 -5.18 -0.70
CA SER A 89 16.18 -5.94 -1.87
C SER A 89 15.08 -6.05 -2.93
N GLU A 90 13.87 -6.38 -2.52
CA GLU A 90 12.67 -6.52 -3.36
C GLU A 90 12.28 -5.16 -3.96
N LEU A 91 12.35 -4.09 -3.16
CA LEU A 91 12.10 -2.73 -3.65
C LEU A 91 13.11 -2.31 -4.72
N GLN A 92 14.39 -2.59 -4.52
CA GLN A 92 15.45 -2.29 -5.49
C GLN A 92 15.25 -3.07 -6.79
N GLN A 93 14.85 -4.35 -6.71
CA GLN A 93 14.53 -5.16 -7.88
C GLN A 93 13.34 -4.58 -8.66
N LEU A 94 12.25 -4.18 -8.00
CA LEU A 94 11.11 -3.55 -8.67
C LEU A 94 11.49 -2.21 -9.29
N HIS A 95 12.26 -1.38 -8.60
CA HIS A 95 12.71 -0.09 -9.16
C HIS A 95 13.59 -0.28 -10.40
N ALA A 96 14.46 -1.29 -10.42
CA ALA A 96 15.26 -1.64 -11.59
C ALA A 96 14.37 -2.11 -12.75
N ALA A 97 13.38 -2.98 -12.48
CA ALA A 97 12.42 -3.45 -13.47
C ALA A 97 11.56 -2.31 -14.03
N ILE A 98 11.11 -1.37 -13.18
CA ILE A 98 10.38 -0.16 -13.60
C ILE A 98 11.26 0.72 -14.51
N ALA A 99 12.52 0.95 -14.13
CA ALA A 99 13.44 1.75 -14.92
C ALA A 99 13.68 1.14 -16.33
N GLU A 100 13.84 -0.19 -16.39
CA GLU A 100 13.96 -0.93 -17.65
C GLU A 100 12.68 -0.81 -18.49
N ASP A 101 11.51 -1.01 -17.89
CA ASP A 101 10.21 -0.89 -18.57
C ASP A 101 10.00 0.53 -19.12
N VAL A 102 10.36 1.56 -18.36
CA VAL A 102 10.29 2.97 -18.80
C VAL A 102 11.21 3.22 -20.00
N ALA A 103 12.40 2.66 -20.00
CA ALA A 103 13.35 2.79 -21.09
C ALA A 103 12.87 2.08 -22.37
N GLN A 104 12.27 0.90 -22.23
CA GLN A 104 11.77 0.10 -23.35
C GLN A 104 10.43 0.63 -23.91
N ARG A 105 9.58 1.19 -23.04
CA ARG A 105 8.22 1.65 -23.37
C ARG A 105 8.03 3.10 -22.89
N PRO A 106 8.63 4.09 -23.55
CA PRO A 106 8.50 5.49 -23.15
C PRO A 106 7.03 5.95 -23.19
N SER A 107 6.64 6.79 -22.23
CA SER A 107 5.32 7.40 -22.13
C SER A 107 5.46 8.89 -21.85
N ALA A 108 4.46 9.69 -22.25
CA ALA A 108 4.51 11.15 -22.11
C ALA A 108 4.48 11.61 -20.64
N SER A 109 3.85 10.84 -19.76
CA SER A 109 3.75 11.16 -18.34
C SER A 109 3.74 9.87 -17.53
N ILE A 110 4.71 9.74 -16.62
CA ILE A 110 4.85 8.56 -15.76
C ILE A 110 4.88 8.98 -14.30
N VAL A 111 4.09 8.27 -13.48
CA VAL A 111 4.03 8.45 -12.02
C VAL A 111 4.36 7.13 -11.35
N LEU A 112 5.19 7.17 -10.31
CA LEU A 112 5.44 6.06 -9.40
C LEU A 112 4.81 6.38 -8.05
N VAL A 113 3.87 5.55 -7.61
CA VAL A 113 3.17 5.67 -6.32
C VAL A 113 3.62 4.52 -5.42
N HIS A 114 4.08 4.83 -4.20
CA HIS A 114 4.25 3.82 -3.15
C HIS A 114 3.08 3.96 -2.18
N LEU A 115 2.41 2.86 -1.84
CA LEU A 115 1.15 2.88 -1.08
C LEU A 115 1.31 2.99 0.44
N GLY A 116 2.53 3.12 0.96
CA GLY A 116 2.81 3.18 2.39
C GLY A 116 3.42 1.90 2.93
N ASP A 117 3.49 1.81 4.26
CA ASP A 117 4.08 0.70 5.01
C ASP A 117 5.50 0.36 4.53
N TYR A 118 6.39 1.37 4.63
CA TYR A 118 7.81 1.23 4.27
C TYR A 118 8.61 0.50 5.33
N ILE A 119 8.19 0.64 6.57
CA ILE A 119 8.90 0.22 7.79
C ILE A 119 8.27 -1.04 8.40
N ASP A 120 8.95 -1.57 9.42
CA ASP A 120 8.56 -2.70 10.26
C ASP A 120 8.65 -4.08 9.56
N PHE A 121 8.64 -5.15 10.35
CA PHE A 121 8.72 -6.56 9.97
C PHE A 121 10.01 -6.96 9.25
N GLY A 122 10.31 -6.38 8.11
CA GLY A 122 11.48 -6.72 7.30
C GLY A 122 12.79 -6.18 7.87
N PRO A 123 13.93 -6.59 7.28
CA PRO A 123 15.23 -6.42 7.91
C PRO A 123 15.81 -5.02 7.82
N ASP A 124 15.37 -4.16 6.86
CA ASP A 124 16.06 -2.90 6.55
C ASP A 124 15.12 -1.73 6.27
N SER A 125 14.34 -1.33 7.26
CA SER A 125 13.48 -0.14 7.21
C SER A 125 14.28 1.14 6.95
N ALA A 126 15.46 1.29 7.57
CA ALA A 126 16.32 2.45 7.36
C ALA A 126 16.83 2.53 5.92
N GLY A 127 17.25 1.42 5.35
CA GLY A 127 17.69 1.32 3.96
C GLY A 127 16.56 1.62 2.97
N VAL A 128 15.33 1.15 3.24
CA VAL A 128 14.15 1.48 2.41
C VAL A 128 13.93 3.00 2.38
N ILE A 129 13.89 3.66 3.54
CA ILE A 129 13.71 5.12 3.60
C ILE A 129 14.84 5.85 2.88
N ALA A 130 16.10 5.48 3.12
CA ALA A 130 17.26 6.09 2.47
C ALA A 130 17.20 5.92 0.94
N HIS A 131 16.79 4.74 0.46
CA HIS A 131 16.62 4.45 -0.96
C HIS A 131 15.53 5.31 -1.60
N LEU A 132 14.39 5.50 -0.94
CA LEU A 132 13.29 6.35 -1.41
C LEU A 132 13.67 7.84 -1.44
N ILE A 133 14.42 8.32 -0.44
CA ILE A 133 14.95 9.69 -0.39
C ILE A 133 15.90 9.94 -1.57
N ALA A 134 16.73 8.97 -1.93
CA ALA A 134 17.66 9.05 -3.07
C ALA A 134 16.95 9.11 -4.44
N ARG A 135 15.63 8.85 -4.51
CA ARG A 135 14.82 8.86 -5.75
C ARG A 135 15.43 8.00 -6.85
N PRO A 136 15.50 6.68 -6.64
CA PRO A 136 16.32 5.77 -7.45
C PRO A 136 15.80 5.56 -8.90
N VAL A 137 14.60 6.02 -9.23
CA VAL A 137 14.06 5.98 -10.61
C VAL A 137 14.00 7.40 -11.13
N GLU A 138 14.97 7.77 -11.96
CA GLU A 138 15.09 9.12 -12.50
C GLU A 138 13.98 9.46 -13.52
N GLY A 139 13.66 10.75 -13.62
CA GLY A 139 12.69 11.26 -14.59
C GLY A 139 11.23 11.00 -14.28
N LEU A 140 10.92 10.29 -13.18
CA LEU A 140 9.54 10.04 -12.76
C LEU A 140 9.05 11.03 -11.70
N ARG A 141 7.76 11.34 -11.77
CA ARG A 141 7.07 11.93 -10.61
C ARG A 141 6.84 10.81 -9.58
N ILE A 142 7.40 10.97 -8.38
CA ILE A 142 7.23 10.01 -7.29
C ILE A 142 6.24 10.58 -6.28
N VAL A 143 5.30 9.73 -5.83
CA VAL A 143 4.34 10.00 -4.76
C VAL A 143 4.51 8.90 -3.71
N ASN A 144 4.83 9.31 -2.48
CA ASN A 144 4.93 8.39 -1.34
C ASN A 144 3.72 8.62 -0.44
N LEU A 145 2.89 7.59 -0.26
CA LEU A 145 1.75 7.65 0.64
C LEU A 145 2.15 7.20 2.04
N MET A 146 1.40 7.63 3.04
CA MET A 146 1.54 7.20 4.42
C MET A 146 0.79 5.89 4.63
N GLY A 147 1.40 4.94 5.34
CA GLY A 147 0.75 3.77 5.89
C GLY A 147 0.42 3.93 7.37
N ASP A 148 -0.32 3.00 7.94
CA ASP A 148 -0.64 2.99 9.37
C ASP A 148 0.60 2.70 10.24
N HIS A 149 1.59 1.99 9.73
CA HIS A 149 2.88 1.77 10.37
C HIS A 149 3.67 3.07 10.53
N GLU A 150 3.78 3.90 9.49
CA GLU A 150 4.44 5.21 9.58
C GLU A 150 3.72 6.16 10.54
N ARG A 151 2.39 6.18 10.53
CA ARG A 151 1.59 6.98 11.46
C ARG A 151 1.87 6.57 12.90
N THR A 152 1.78 5.28 13.20
CA THR A 152 2.03 4.73 14.54
C THR A 152 3.45 5.02 15.00
N ALA A 153 4.46 4.88 14.12
CA ALA A 153 5.84 5.21 14.41
C ALA A 153 6.04 6.70 14.74
N LEU A 154 5.43 7.60 13.95
CA LEU A 154 5.50 9.05 14.19
C LEU A 154 4.89 9.44 15.54
N ASP A 155 3.73 8.86 15.91
CA ASP A 155 3.09 9.11 17.19
C ASP A 155 3.93 8.56 18.36
N ALA A 156 4.50 7.37 18.21
CA ALA A 156 5.44 6.78 19.16
C ALA A 156 6.69 7.66 19.37
N LEU A 157 7.28 8.15 18.27
CA LEU A 157 8.43 9.06 18.29
C LEU A 157 8.07 10.46 18.83
N ALA A 158 6.82 10.87 18.75
CA ALA A 158 6.32 12.11 19.37
C ALA A 158 6.10 11.96 20.89
N GLY A 159 6.18 10.74 21.42
CA GLY A 159 6.09 10.47 22.87
C GLY A 159 4.78 9.86 23.31
N ASP A 160 3.88 9.47 22.40
CA ASP A 160 2.67 8.70 22.73
C ASP A 160 3.06 7.30 23.22
N ARG A 161 2.69 6.98 24.47
CA ARG A 161 3.06 5.72 25.12
C ARG A 161 2.24 4.53 24.59
N ALA A 162 0.99 4.76 24.21
CA ALA A 162 0.13 3.72 23.65
C ALA A 162 0.63 3.36 22.25
N ALA A 163 0.82 4.36 21.38
CA ALA A 163 1.40 4.17 20.05
C ALA A 163 2.77 3.47 20.12
N ALA A 164 3.64 3.86 21.06
CA ALA A 164 4.94 3.21 21.24
C ALA A 164 4.83 1.73 21.66
N THR A 165 3.78 1.36 22.38
CA THR A 165 3.54 -0.04 22.75
C THR A 165 2.98 -0.81 21.57
N ASP A 166 2.00 -0.25 20.88
CA ASP A 166 1.37 -0.86 19.70
C ASP A 166 2.41 -1.06 18.58
N TRP A 167 3.25 -0.05 18.34
CA TRP A 167 4.33 -0.11 17.35
C TRP A 167 5.32 -1.26 17.60
N LEU A 168 5.77 -1.45 18.85
CA LEU A 168 6.64 -2.58 19.20
C LEU A 168 5.96 -3.94 19.00
N HIS A 169 4.63 -4.04 19.17
CA HIS A 169 3.89 -5.27 18.92
C HIS A 169 3.64 -5.54 17.43
N THR A 170 3.78 -4.53 16.59
CA THR A 170 3.53 -4.61 15.14
C THR A 170 4.82 -4.50 14.31
N GLY A 171 5.97 -4.85 14.89
CA GLY A 171 7.24 -4.96 14.17
C GLY A 171 8.15 -3.73 14.26
N GLY A 172 7.80 -2.72 15.07
CA GLY A 172 8.60 -1.51 15.25
C GLY A 172 9.98 -1.74 15.86
N ASP A 173 10.20 -2.88 16.51
CA ASP A 173 11.49 -3.30 17.03
C ASP A 173 12.52 -3.52 15.89
N THR A 174 12.09 -4.05 14.74
CA THR A 174 12.96 -4.22 13.56
C THR A 174 13.36 -2.86 12.98
N THR A 175 12.42 -1.90 12.94
CA THR A 175 12.70 -0.54 12.48
C THR A 175 13.67 0.18 13.41
N LEU A 176 13.47 0.12 14.74
CA LEU A 176 14.40 0.67 15.72
C LEU A 176 15.80 0.05 15.55
N ALA A 177 15.87 -1.26 15.40
CA ALA A 177 17.14 -1.96 15.16
C ALA A 177 17.85 -1.50 13.88
N SER A 178 17.09 -1.26 12.79
CA SER A 178 17.64 -0.77 11.53
C SER A 178 18.22 0.65 11.64
N TRP A 179 17.71 1.47 12.58
CA TRP A 179 18.30 2.76 12.96
C TRP A 179 19.41 2.65 14.03
N ASN A 180 19.84 1.43 14.38
CA ASN A 180 20.81 1.15 15.46
C ASN A 180 20.30 1.64 16.84
N ILE A 181 19.01 1.71 17.07
CA ILE A 181 18.38 2.03 18.35
C ILE A 181 18.19 0.72 19.11
N ARG A 182 18.89 0.59 20.24
CA ARG A 182 18.85 -0.64 21.04
C ARG A 182 17.52 -0.82 21.75
N ALA A 183 17.10 -2.05 21.96
CA ALA A 183 15.85 -2.40 22.65
C ALA A 183 15.77 -1.85 24.09
N ASP A 184 16.93 -1.65 24.77
CA ASP A 184 17.03 -1.09 26.10
C ASP A 184 17.06 0.46 26.15
N THR A 185 17.04 1.13 24.98
CA THR A 185 16.97 2.60 24.90
C THR A 185 15.66 3.12 25.44
N PRO A 186 15.68 4.06 26.42
CA PRO A 186 14.45 4.69 26.89
C PRO A 186 13.65 5.33 25.75
N ARG A 187 12.33 5.08 25.70
CA ARG A 187 11.43 5.52 24.62
C ARG A 187 11.54 7.02 24.31
N GLY A 188 11.71 7.86 25.34
CA GLY A 188 11.91 9.31 25.18
C GLY A 188 13.18 9.71 24.41
N GLY A 189 14.13 8.80 24.24
CA GLY A 189 15.36 9.01 23.47
C GLY A 189 15.27 8.64 21.99
N TRP A 190 14.28 7.85 21.58
CA TRP A 190 14.19 7.28 20.23
C TRP A 190 14.23 8.36 19.15
N ARG A 191 13.37 9.37 19.25
CA ARG A 191 13.27 10.45 18.27
C ARG A 191 14.60 11.14 17.94
N SER A 192 15.46 11.35 18.95
CA SER A 192 16.74 12.03 18.78
C SER A 192 17.79 11.16 18.08
N MET A 193 17.57 9.84 17.99
CA MET A 193 18.46 8.87 17.35
C MET A 193 18.05 8.55 15.91
N VAL A 194 16.78 8.85 15.51
CA VAL A 194 16.34 8.71 14.12
C VAL A 194 17.04 9.77 13.25
N PRO A 195 17.62 9.41 12.09
CA PRO A 195 18.18 10.37 11.14
C PRO A 195 17.16 11.45 10.77
N ARG A 196 17.60 12.70 10.73
CA ARG A 196 16.70 13.84 10.49
C ARG A 196 15.98 13.75 9.14
N GLU A 197 16.69 13.33 8.11
CA GLU A 197 16.16 13.12 6.76
C GLU A 197 15.11 12.01 6.73
N HIS A 198 15.28 10.92 7.49
CA HIS A 198 14.27 9.86 7.60
C HIS A 198 13.00 10.37 8.28
N LEU A 199 13.15 11.12 9.39
CA LEU A 199 12.01 11.71 10.07
C LEU A 199 11.28 12.72 9.17
N ALA A 200 12.01 13.54 8.42
CA ALA A 200 11.44 14.49 7.47
C ALA A 200 10.69 13.78 6.33
N PHE A 201 11.25 12.68 5.83
CA PHE A 201 10.59 11.84 4.83
C PHE A 201 9.25 11.31 5.35
N LEU A 202 9.23 10.66 6.53
CA LEU A 202 8.02 10.12 7.14
C LEU A 202 6.94 11.20 7.37
N GLN A 203 7.35 12.41 7.75
CA GLN A 203 6.45 13.55 7.96
C GLN A 203 5.92 14.18 6.67
N SER A 204 6.53 13.89 5.51
CA SER A 204 6.15 14.43 4.20
C SER A 204 5.20 13.53 3.40
N LEU A 205 4.84 12.37 3.92
CA LEU A 205 4.01 11.39 3.24
C LEU A 205 2.59 11.93 3.01
N ALA A 206 2.03 11.65 1.83
CA ALA A 206 0.67 12.05 1.47
C ALA A 206 -0.34 10.97 1.91
N LEU A 207 -1.61 11.35 2.08
CA LEU A 207 -2.66 10.39 2.45
C LEU A 207 -3.31 9.73 1.22
N GLU A 208 -3.36 10.44 0.09
CA GLU A 208 -3.95 9.95 -1.15
C GLU A 208 -3.25 10.50 -2.38
N HIS A 209 -3.44 9.84 -3.51
CA HIS A 209 -3.12 10.35 -4.84
C HIS A 209 -4.22 9.99 -5.82
N ARG A 210 -4.56 10.91 -6.75
CA ARG A 210 -5.57 10.68 -7.79
C ARG A 210 -4.96 10.80 -9.17
N ASP A 211 -5.33 9.85 -10.04
CA ASP A 211 -4.90 9.84 -11.42
C ASP A 211 -5.94 9.14 -12.32
N GLY A 212 -6.48 9.83 -13.33
CA GLY A 212 -7.59 9.32 -14.11
C GLY A 212 -8.79 8.96 -13.25
N SER A 213 -9.28 7.74 -13.38
CA SER A 213 -10.35 7.19 -12.53
C SER A 213 -9.86 6.47 -11.28
N TYR A 214 -8.54 6.50 -11.00
CA TYR A 214 -7.96 5.81 -9.85
C TYR A 214 -7.77 6.74 -8.66
N LEU A 215 -8.05 6.21 -7.47
CA LEU A 215 -7.70 6.78 -6.17
C LEU A 215 -6.72 5.82 -5.49
N PHE A 216 -5.49 6.26 -5.27
CA PHE A 216 -4.45 5.53 -4.56
C PHE A 216 -4.48 5.95 -3.09
N VAL A 217 -4.64 5.00 -2.19
CA VAL A 217 -4.64 5.16 -0.74
C VAL A 217 -3.95 3.96 -0.09
N HIS A 218 -3.54 4.09 1.16
CA HIS A 218 -2.93 2.96 1.84
C HIS A 218 -3.92 1.82 2.10
N ALA A 219 -4.99 2.02 2.88
CA ALA A 219 -5.89 0.94 3.29
C ALA A 219 -7.21 0.88 2.51
N GLY A 220 -7.84 2.01 2.25
CA GLY A 220 -9.13 2.07 1.59
C GLY A 220 -9.92 3.33 1.94
N ILE A 221 -11.22 3.27 1.72
CA ILE A 221 -12.15 4.39 1.99
C ILE A 221 -13.39 3.88 2.72
N ARG A 222 -14.06 4.76 3.47
CA ARG A 222 -15.33 4.44 4.12
C ARG A 222 -16.47 4.45 3.11
N PRO A 223 -17.19 3.32 2.90
CA PRO A 223 -18.36 3.28 2.04
C PRO A 223 -19.45 4.24 2.49
N GLY A 224 -20.10 4.92 1.55
CA GLY A 224 -21.18 5.87 1.81
C GLY A 224 -20.72 7.25 2.30
N VAL A 225 -19.42 7.51 2.35
CA VAL A 225 -18.81 8.82 2.59
C VAL A 225 -18.21 9.32 1.28
N GLU A 226 -18.44 10.59 0.96
CA GLU A 226 -17.88 11.22 -0.25
C GLU A 226 -16.35 11.18 -0.23
N LEU A 227 -15.71 11.04 -1.41
CA LEU A 227 -14.26 10.92 -1.51
C LEU A 227 -13.51 12.13 -0.91
N ALA A 228 -14.11 13.32 -0.96
CA ALA A 228 -13.51 14.54 -0.38
C ALA A 228 -13.71 14.66 1.14
N GLU A 229 -14.52 13.79 1.74
CA GLU A 229 -14.87 13.79 3.16
C GLU A 229 -14.30 12.57 3.91
N GLN A 230 -13.43 11.79 3.25
CA GLN A 230 -12.74 10.67 3.87
C GLN A 230 -11.82 11.16 4.99
N ASN A 231 -11.81 10.47 6.12
CA ASN A 231 -10.91 10.80 7.21
C ASN A 231 -9.63 9.97 7.15
N GLU A 232 -8.59 10.44 7.83
CA GLU A 232 -7.28 9.83 7.84
C GLU A 232 -7.31 8.40 8.42
N ASP A 233 -8.07 8.17 9.50
CA ASP A 233 -8.14 6.85 10.16
C ASP A 233 -8.70 5.78 9.21
N ASP A 234 -9.65 6.14 8.34
CA ASP A 234 -10.19 5.23 7.34
C ASP A 234 -9.20 5.02 6.17
N LEU A 235 -8.54 6.08 5.69
CA LEU A 235 -7.54 5.99 4.63
C LEU A 235 -6.35 5.10 5.02
N LEU A 236 -5.99 5.09 6.31
CA LEU A 236 -4.83 4.36 6.84
C LEU A 236 -5.16 2.98 7.42
N GLY A 237 -6.41 2.72 7.89
CA GLY A 237 -6.66 1.52 8.68
C GLY A 237 -7.96 0.77 8.41
N ILE A 238 -8.78 1.20 7.46
CA ILE A 238 -10.06 0.54 7.17
C ILE A 238 -9.84 -0.86 6.58
N ARG A 239 -10.67 -1.83 6.97
CA ARG A 239 -10.59 -3.22 6.50
C ARG A 239 -11.96 -3.71 6.00
N GLN A 240 -12.66 -4.53 6.78
CA GLN A 240 -13.83 -5.30 6.34
C GLN A 240 -14.98 -4.46 5.75
N SER A 241 -15.27 -3.27 6.29
CA SER A 241 -16.32 -2.41 5.78
C SER A 241 -16.06 -1.94 4.34
N PHE A 242 -14.78 -1.72 3.99
CA PHE A 242 -14.35 -1.40 2.63
C PHE A 242 -14.25 -2.67 1.76
N LEU A 243 -13.54 -3.70 2.26
CA LEU A 243 -13.25 -4.90 1.48
C LEU A 243 -14.50 -5.69 1.07
N ALA A 244 -15.56 -5.66 1.91
CA ALA A 244 -16.82 -6.32 1.64
C ALA A 244 -17.79 -5.47 0.79
N SER A 245 -17.48 -4.19 0.56
CA SER A 245 -18.36 -3.29 -0.19
C SER A 245 -18.30 -3.56 -1.69
N GLU A 246 -19.48 -3.64 -2.32
CA GLU A 246 -19.63 -3.71 -3.78
C GLU A 246 -20.14 -2.38 -4.37
N GLN A 247 -20.16 -1.31 -3.56
CA GLN A 247 -20.60 0.01 -4.00
C GLN A 247 -19.67 0.56 -5.08
N ASP A 248 -20.23 1.31 -6.02
CA ASP A 248 -19.45 2.22 -6.86
C ASP A 248 -19.05 3.43 -6.01
N PHE A 249 -17.75 3.64 -5.88
CA PHE A 249 -17.18 4.74 -5.10
C PHE A 249 -16.98 6.02 -5.94
N GLY A 250 -17.29 5.98 -7.25
CA GLY A 250 -16.94 7.06 -8.20
C GLY A 250 -15.45 7.10 -8.57
N ALA A 251 -14.66 6.16 -8.07
CA ALA A 251 -13.26 5.92 -8.41
C ALA A 251 -12.90 4.45 -8.16
N ILE A 252 -11.88 3.95 -8.85
CA ILE A 252 -11.28 2.64 -8.56
C ILE A 252 -10.20 2.83 -7.50
N VAL A 253 -10.41 2.26 -6.31
CA VAL A 253 -9.49 2.41 -5.19
C VAL A 253 -8.33 1.42 -5.32
N VAL A 254 -7.11 1.92 -5.48
CA VAL A 254 -5.88 1.10 -5.45
C VAL A 254 -5.30 1.15 -4.05
N HIS A 255 -5.10 -0.02 -3.41
CA HIS A 255 -4.77 -0.08 -2.00
C HIS A 255 -3.82 -1.23 -1.62
N GLY A 256 -3.20 -1.11 -0.45
CA GLY A 256 -2.39 -2.10 0.26
C GLY A 256 -3.04 -2.61 1.55
N HIS A 257 -2.29 -2.59 2.66
CA HIS A 257 -2.70 -2.78 4.07
C HIS A 257 -3.33 -4.14 4.43
N THR A 258 -4.06 -4.74 3.55
CA THR A 258 -4.70 -6.05 3.79
C THR A 258 -4.11 -7.07 2.84
N ALA A 259 -3.14 -7.83 3.35
CA ALA A 259 -2.39 -8.80 2.57
C ALA A 259 -3.26 -9.91 1.99
N SER A 260 -3.01 -10.25 0.75
CA SER A 260 -3.57 -11.40 0.06
C SER A 260 -2.48 -12.17 -0.71
N PRO A 261 -2.64 -13.48 -0.99
CA PRO A 261 -1.60 -14.26 -1.68
C PRO A 261 -1.28 -13.78 -3.11
N SER A 262 -2.15 -12.98 -3.70
CA SER A 262 -2.02 -12.42 -5.06
C SER A 262 -2.80 -11.12 -5.17
N PRO A 263 -2.49 -10.24 -6.15
CA PRO A 263 -3.27 -9.04 -6.41
C PRO A 263 -4.76 -9.34 -6.58
N VAL A 264 -5.61 -8.50 -5.99
CA VAL A 264 -7.08 -8.62 -6.04
C VAL A 264 -7.63 -7.53 -6.93
N VAL A 265 -8.27 -7.89 -8.04
CA VAL A 265 -8.97 -6.95 -8.93
C VAL A 265 -10.47 -7.13 -8.76
N LYS A 266 -11.17 -6.07 -8.39
CA LYS A 266 -12.63 -5.98 -8.23
C LYS A 266 -13.17 -4.81 -9.03
N PRO A 267 -14.49 -4.75 -9.32
CA PRO A 267 -15.06 -3.64 -10.08
C PRO A 267 -14.82 -2.25 -9.48
N ASN A 268 -14.60 -2.15 -8.16
CA ASN A 268 -14.46 -0.90 -7.43
C ASN A 268 -13.10 -0.71 -6.76
N ARG A 269 -12.19 -1.72 -6.79
CA ARG A 269 -10.87 -1.62 -6.16
C ARG A 269 -9.84 -2.59 -6.74
N ILE A 270 -8.56 -2.29 -6.50
CA ILE A 270 -7.42 -3.15 -6.80
C ILE A 270 -6.51 -3.19 -5.56
N GLY A 271 -6.41 -4.36 -4.92
CA GLY A 271 -5.52 -4.60 -3.78
C GLY A 271 -4.19 -5.20 -4.25
N ILE A 272 -3.07 -4.64 -3.81
CA ILE A 272 -1.72 -5.06 -4.24
C ILE A 272 -0.75 -5.33 -3.10
N ASP A 273 -1.20 -5.34 -1.85
CA ASP A 273 -0.40 -5.90 -0.76
C ASP A 273 -0.39 -7.43 -0.90
N THR A 274 0.79 -7.99 -1.11
CA THR A 274 1.01 -9.43 -1.25
C THR A 274 1.95 -9.99 -0.18
N GLY A 275 2.08 -9.26 0.94
CA GLY A 275 2.66 -9.72 2.18
C GLY A 275 4.19 -9.79 2.17
N ALA A 276 4.89 -8.86 1.52
CA ALA A 276 6.35 -8.85 1.43
C ALA A 276 7.03 -8.97 2.81
N GLY A 277 6.61 -8.16 3.79
CA GLY A 277 7.15 -8.21 5.16
C GLY A 277 6.91 -9.53 5.91
N CYS A 278 6.02 -10.39 5.42
CA CYS A 278 5.68 -11.69 6.01
C CYS A 278 6.14 -12.89 5.14
N GLY A 279 7.11 -12.68 4.26
CA GLY A 279 7.66 -13.72 3.38
C GLY A 279 6.84 -13.96 2.11
N GLY A 280 5.89 -13.09 1.80
CA GLY A 280 5.24 -12.99 0.50
C GLY A 280 6.09 -12.24 -0.51
N LYS A 281 5.49 -11.77 -1.58
CA LYS A 281 6.16 -11.00 -2.63
C LYS A 281 5.85 -9.52 -2.51
N LEU A 282 6.77 -8.66 -2.92
CA LEU A 282 6.49 -7.26 -3.16
C LEU A 282 5.87 -7.11 -4.55
N THR A 283 4.70 -6.48 -4.65
CA THR A 283 3.95 -6.34 -5.91
C THR A 283 3.92 -4.88 -6.37
N CYS A 284 4.15 -4.69 -7.67
CA CYS A 284 3.91 -3.45 -8.39
C CYS A 284 2.80 -3.66 -9.42
N ALA A 285 1.76 -2.83 -9.40
CA ALA A 285 0.76 -2.74 -10.47
C ALA A 285 1.15 -1.66 -11.47
N VAL A 286 0.99 -1.94 -12.76
CA VAL A 286 1.28 -1.04 -13.90
C VAL A 286 -0.03 -0.72 -14.59
N PHE A 287 -0.42 0.55 -14.58
CA PHE A 287 -1.68 1.03 -15.17
C PHE A 287 -1.40 1.81 -16.45
N GLU A 288 -2.11 1.46 -17.52
CA GLU A 288 -2.10 2.17 -18.81
C GLU A 288 -3.50 2.18 -19.41
N GLU A 289 -3.99 3.33 -19.83
CA GLU A 289 -5.34 3.49 -20.41
C GLU A 289 -6.39 2.68 -19.59
N ASN A 290 -6.97 1.64 -20.15
CA ASN A 290 -7.94 0.75 -19.50
C ASN A 290 -7.35 -0.64 -19.16
N ALA A 291 -6.04 -0.71 -18.94
CA ALA A 291 -5.35 -1.97 -18.68
C ALA A 291 -4.48 -1.91 -17.42
N VAL A 292 -4.28 -3.06 -16.78
CA VAL A 292 -3.39 -3.26 -15.64
C VAL A 292 -2.55 -4.52 -15.82
N ALA A 293 -1.27 -4.43 -15.45
CA ALA A 293 -0.36 -5.58 -15.35
C ALA A 293 0.31 -5.59 -13.96
N PHE A 294 0.96 -6.68 -13.60
CA PHE A 294 1.63 -6.82 -12.30
C PHE A 294 3.06 -7.32 -12.47
N MET A 295 3.99 -6.70 -11.75
CA MET A 295 5.36 -7.16 -11.52
C MET A 295 5.49 -7.61 -10.06
N THR A 296 6.38 -8.55 -9.77
CA THR A 296 6.67 -8.99 -8.39
C THR A 296 8.17 -9.21 -8.22
N ALA A 297 8.66 -8.92 -7.02
CA ALA A 297 9.99 -9.30 -6.56
C ALA A 297 9.91 -10.24 -5.38
#